data_08cfc094f925911f5c9d65ffabeaed75
#
_entry.id   08cfc094f925911f5c9d65ffabeaed75
#
_cell.length_a   1.000
_cell.length_b   1.000
_cell.length_c   1.000
_cell.angle_alpha   90.00
_cell.angle_beta   90.00
_cell.angle_gamma   90.00
#
_symmetry.space_group_name_H-M   'P 1'
#
loop_
_entity.id
_entity.type
_entity.pdbx_description
1 polymer ?
#
loop_
_entity_poly.entity_id
_entity_poly.type
_entity_poly.pdbx_seq_one_letter_code
_entity_poly.pdbx_strand_id
1 'polypeptide(L)'
;VRMAPAAIREDAGGVIAASDWAQAAEPFAERALGLIERHAPGFRATILGRRVVTPLDLEADNPNLVGGDQVTGSHHLSQHFLFRPLRGHADGSTPIRGLHLTGAGVWPGAGTGAGAGFLLAQKLAGK
;
A
#
# COMPACT_ATOMS: atom_id res chain seq x y z
N VAL A 1 3.97 -7.15 6.51
CA VAL A 1 2.69 -7.45 5.84
C VAL A 1 2.24 -6.20 5.10
N ARG A 2 2.03 -6.28 3.80
CA ARG A 2 1.71 -5.10 2.97
C ARG A 2 0.22 -4.95 2.68
N MET A 3 -0.51 -6.03 2.70
CA MET A 3 -1.92 -6.03 2.34
C MET A 3 -2.71 -6.72 3.44
N ALA A 4 -3.42 -5.93 4.21
CA ALA A 4 -4.34 -6.40 5.23
C ALA A 4 -5.67 -5.65 5.02
N PRO A 5 -6.82 -6.31 5.13
CA PRO A 5 -8.12 -5.68 4.93
C PRO A 5 -8.41 -4.68 6.05
N ALA A 6 -9.01 -3.54 5.73
CA ALA A 6 -9.46 -2.59 6.76
C ALA A 6 -10.55 -3.20 7.65
N ALA A 7 -11.45 -3.98 7.08
CA ALA A 7 -12.47 -4.73 7.82
C ALA A 7 -12.03 -6.18 8.03
N ILE A 8 -11.93 -6.59 9.28
CA ILE A 8 -11.63 -7.97 9.65
C ILE A 8 -12.93 -8.78 9.59
N ARG A 9 -12.88 -9.93 8.91
CA ARG A 9 -13.98 -10.89 8.87
C ARG A 9 -13.69 -12.08 9.77
N GLU A 10 -12.55 -12.71 9.55
CA GLU A 10 -12.09 -13.89 10.28
C GLU A 10 -10.58 -14.05 10.15
N ASP A 11 -9.99 -14.84 11.00
CA ASP A 11 -8.60 -15.28 10.90
C ASP A 11 -8.52 -16.65 10.23
N ALA A 12 -7.92 -16.71 9.04
CA ALA A 12 -7.73 -17.95 8.32
C ALA A 12 -6.92 -19.01 9.09
N GLY A 13 -6.11 -18.58 10.08
CA GLY A 13 -5.40 -19.48 10.98
C GLY A 13 -6.22 -19.95 12.20
N GLY A 14 -7.43 -19.41 12.39
CA GLY A 14 -8.34 -19.78 13.48
C GLY A 14 -7.82 -19.48 14.89
N VAL A 15 -6.79 -18.67 15.03
CA VAL A 15 -6.11 -18.41 16.31
C VAL A 15 -6.45 -17.03 16.88
N ILE A 16 -6.64 -16.04 16.00
CA ILE A 16 -6.94 -14.66 16.42
C ILE A 16 -8.44 -14.45 16.37
N ALA A 17 -9.06 -14.48 17.54
CA ALA A 17 -10.48 -14.16 17.71
C ALA A 17 -10.61 -12.64 17.92
N ALA A 18 -10.75 -11.88 16.83
CA ALA A 18 -10.88 -10.44 16.87
C ALA A 18 -11.85 -9.97 15.80
N SER A 19 -12.66 -8.98 16.12
CA SER A 19 -13.64 -8.36 15.20
C SER A 19 -13.14 -7.06 14.60
N ASP A 20 -12.10 -6.47 15.17
CA ASP A 20 -11.53 -5.20 14.75
C ASP A 20 -10.00 -5.14 14.92
N TRP A 21 -9.39 -4.10 14.37
CA TRP A 21 -7.95 -3.91 14.45
C TRP A 21 -7.45 -3.51 15.83
N ALA A 22 -8.28 -2.94 16.71
CA ALA A 22 -7.88 -2.64 18.07
C ALA A 22 -7.55 -3.92 18.84
N GLN A 23 -8.27 -5.01 18.55
CA GLN A 23 -8.05 -6.33 19.15
C GLN A 23 -7.03 -7.17 18.37
N ALA A 24 -7.00 -7.07 17.05
CA ALA A 24 -6.21 -7.94 16.18
C ALA A 24 -4.76 -7.49 16.01
N ALA A 25 -4.45 -6.21 16.16
CA ALA A 25 -3.15 -5.62 15.78
C ALA A 25 -1.98 -6.33 16.48
N GLU A 26 -2.00 -6.42 17.79
CA GLU A 26 -0.92 -7.05 18.55
C GLU A 26 -0.82 -8.57 18.33
N PRO A 27 -1.90 -9.37 18.42
CA PRO A 27 -1.83 -10.79 18.08
C PRO A 27 -1.33 -11.08 16.66
N PHE A 28 -1.72 -10.23 15.69
CA PHE A 28 -1.25 -10.36 14.32
C PHE A 28 0.24 -10.02 14.17
N ALA A 29 0.71 -8.97 14.85
CA ALA A 29 2.13 -8.62 14.89
C ALA A 29 2.96 -9.72 15.56
N GLU A 30 2.49 -10.31 16.65
CA GLU A 30 3.15 -11.44 17.31
C GLU A 30 3.25 -12.67 16.40
N ARG A 31 2.21 -12.95 15.61
CA ARG A 31 2.26 -14.01 14.59
C ARG A 31 3.35 -13.72 13.54
N ALA A 32 3.41 -12.50 13.04
CA ALA A 32 4.44 -12.09 12.08
C ALA A 32 5.86 -12.25 12.65
N LEU A 33 6.07 -11.82 13.89
CA LEU A 33 7.35 -12.00 14.58
C LEU A 33 7.70 -13.48 14.81
N GLY A 34 6.70 -14.30 15.13
CA GLY A 34 6.89 -15.75 15.25
C GLY A 34 7.29 -16.42 13.94
N LEU A 35 6.78 -15.91 12.80
CA LEU A 35 7.20 -16.37 11.48
C LEU A 35 8.67 -16.00 11.21
N ILE A 36 9.06 -14.77 11.49
CA ILE A 36 10.46 -14.32 11.32
C ILE A 36 11.39 -15.12 12.21
N GLU A 37 11.04 -15.29 13.49
CA GLU A 37 11.85 -16.04 14.45
C GLU A 37 12.11 -17.50 14.03
N ARG A 38 11.14 -18.13 13.36
CA ARG A 38 11.33 -19.49 12.81
C ARG A 38 12.39 -19.56 11.70
N HIS A 39 12.53 -18.49 10.92
CA HIS A 39 13.52 -18.42 9.83
C HIS A 39 14.83 -17.75 10.25
N ALA A 40 14.79 -16.96 11.30
CA ALA A 40 15.94 -16.25 11.87
C ALA A 40 15.91 -16.36 13.41
N PRO A 41 16.33 -17.49 13.97
CA PRO A 41 16.36 -17.71 15.42
C PRO A 41 17.17 -16.64 16.14
N GLY A 42 16.62 -16.07 17.21
CA GLY A 42 17.22 -14.97 17.97
C GLY A 42 16.83 -13.57 17.47
N PHE A 43 16.06 -13.46 16.39
CA PHE A 43 15.60 -12.16 15.88
C PHE A 43 14.84 -11.34 16.93
N ARG A 44 13.98 -11.97 17.72
CA ARG A 44 13.22 -11.29 18.77
C ARG A 44 14.09 -10.57 19.79
N ALA A 45 15.25 -11.15 20.15
CA ALA A 45 16.19 -10.55 21.08
C ALA A 45 16.90 -9.30 20.54
N THR A 46 16.88 -9.09 19.23
CA THR A 46 17.47 -7.91 18.58
C THR A 46 16.52 -6.73 18.47
N ILE A 47 15.24 -6.90 18.81
CA ILE A 47 14.22 -5.86 18.67
C ILE A 47 14.42 -4.80 19.77
N LEU A 48 14.83 -3.61 19.40
CA LEU A 48 14.98 -2.47 20.31
C LEU A 48 13.65 -1.72 20.53
N GLY A 49 12.73 -1.82 19.59
CA GLY A 49 11.40 -1.20 19.65
C GLY A 49 10.57 -1.59 18.45
N ARG A 50 9.25 -1.49 18.57
CA ARG A 50 8.33 -1.75 17.46
C ARG A 50 7.14 -0.81 17.50
N ARG A 51 6.53 -0.60 16.34
CA ARG A 51 5.23 0.04 16.19
C ARG A 51 4.39 -0.80 15.26
N VAL A 52 3.16 -1.08 15.66
CA VAL A 52 2.17 -1.70 14.79
C VAL A 52 1.33 -0.58 14.19
N VAL A 53 1.22 -0.57 12.86
CA VAL A 53 0.40 0.39 12.11
C VAL A 53 -0.65 -0.41 11.37
N THR A 54 -1.89 -0.16 11.69
CA THR A 54 -3.04 -0.85 11.09
C THR A 54 -3.50 -0.15 9.81
N PRO A 55 -4.35 -0.78 8.98
CA PRO A 55 -4.97 -0.10 7.84
C PRO A 55 -5.76 1.14 8.24
N LEU A 56 -6.41 1.14 9.40
CA LEU A 56 -7.17 2.28 9.90
C LEU A 56 -6.26 3.44 10.33
N ASP A 57 -5.09 3.13 10.92
CA ASP A 57 -4.09 4.14 11.25
C ASP A 57 -3.55 4.81 9.99
N LEU A 58 -3.30 4.03 8.93
CA LEU A 58 -2.83 4.57 7.64
C LEU A 58 -3.85 5.51 7.00
N GLU A 59 -5.13 5.14 7.01
CA GLU A 59 -6.21 5.99 6.49
C GLU A 59 -6.41 7.24 7.36
N ALA A 60 -6.30 7.13 8.67
CA ALA A 60 -6.39 8.26 9.59
C ALA A 60 -5.23 9.25 9.42
N ASP A 61 -4.01 8.75 9.17
CA ASP A 61 -2.82 9.56 8.91
C ASP A 61 -2.89 10.25 7.53
N ASN A 62 -3.40 9.54 6.52
CA ASN A 62 -3.60 10.07 5.18
C ASN A 62 -4.91 9.58 4.56
N PRO A 63 -5.95 10.43 4.51
CA PRO A 63 -7.27 10.06 3.96
C PRO A 63 -7.28 9.60 2.49
N ASN A 64 -6.20 9.81 1.74
CA ASN A 64 -6.07 9.26 0.39
C ASN A 64 -5.75 7.76 0.38
N LEU A 65 -5.31 7.21 1.51
CA LEU A 65 -5.04 5.78 1.67
C LEU A 65 -6.31 5.05 2.13
N VAL A 66 -7.35 5.09 1.30
CA VAL A 66 -8.66 4.51 1.61
C VAL A 66 -8.53 3.03 1.98
N GLY A 67 -9.01 2.65 3.16
CA GLY A 67 -8.85 1.30 3.71
C GLY A 67 -7.39 0.90 3.99
N GLY A 68 -6.48 1.86 4.13
CA GLY A 68 -5.05 1.63 4.32
C GLY A 68 -4.31 1.19 3.04
N ASP A 69 -4.91 1.41 1.87
CA ASP A 69 -4.32 1.02 0.58
C ASP A 69 -3.14 1.91 0.19
N GLN A 70 -1.94 1.40 0.36
CA GLN A 70 -0.68 2.08 -0.02
C GLN A 70 -0.33 1.95 -1.51
N VAL A 71 -1.04 1.14 -2.27
CA VAL A 71 -0.73 0.87 -3.68
C VAL A 71 -1.71 1.53 -4.64
N THR A 72 -2.67 2.25 -4.13
CA THR A 72 -3.67 3.05 -4.84
C THR A 72 -4.49 2.23 -5.83
N GLY A 73 -5.55 1.64 -5.34
CA GLY A 73 -6.57 0.94 -6.10
C GLY A 73 -6.14 -0.44 -6.62
N SER A 74 -6.85 -0.91 -7.61
CA SER A 74 -6.70 -2.26 -8.12
C SER A 74 -5.50 -2.44 -9.03
N HIS A 75 -4.77 -3.53 -8.86
CA HIS A 75 -3.76 -4.02 -9.80
C HIS A 75 -4.32 -5.01 -10.83
N HIS A 76 -5.64 -5.08 -10.96
CA HIS A 76 -6.30 -5.88 -11.98
C HIS A 76 -5.89 -5.42 -13.38
N LEU A 77 -5.88 -6.33 -14.36
CA LEU A 77 -5.45 -6.03 -15.74
C LEU A 77 -6.23 -4.85 -16.36
N SER A 78 -7.51 -4.70 -16.01
CA SER A 78 -8.35 -3.58 -16.47
C SER A 78 -7.96 -2.22 -15.87
N GLN A 79 -7.14 -2.21 -14.82
CA GLN A 79 -6.65 -1.03 -14.11
C GLN A 79 -5.13 -0.91 -14.20
N HIS A 80 -4.51 -1.63 -15.14
CA HIS A 80 -3.07 -1.68 -15.27
C HIS A 80 -2.59 -1.03 -16.56
N PHE A 81 -1.33 -0.63 -16.61
CA PHE A 81 -0.68 -0.11 -17.81
C PHE A 81 -1.38 1.13 -18.39
N LEU A 82 -1.96 1.00 -19.57
CA LEU A 82 -2.58 2.08 -20.35
C LEU A 82 -3.89 2.62 -19.75
N PHE A 83 -4.42 1.95 -18.75
CA PHE A 83 -5.70 2.30 -18.13
C PHE A 83 -5.57 3.14 -16.86
N ARG A 84 -4.33 3.40 -16.40
CA ARG A 84 -4.03 4.22 -15.22
C ARG A 84 -3.51 5.59 -15.60
N PRO A 85 -3.90 6.65 -14.91
CA PRO A 85 -5.02 6.80 -13.97
C PRO A 85 -6.36 6.84 -14.69
N LEU A 86 -6.34 7.23 -15.94
CA LEU A 86 -7.48 7.32 -16.86
C LEU A 86 -7.08 6.72 -18.20
N ARG A 87 -8.05 6.12 -18.89
CA ARG A 87 -7.86 5.63 -20.25
C ARG A 87 -7.40 6.76 -21.18
N GLY A 88 -6.30 6.56 -21.88
CA GLY A 88 -5.70 7.57 -22.76
C GLY A 88 -4.79 8.59 -22.06
N HIS A 89 -4.62 8.50 -20.73
CA HIS A 89 -3.81 9.43 -19.93
C HIS A 89 -2.77 8.70 -19.05
N ALA A 90 -2.26 7.56 -19.52
CA ALA A 90 -1.25 6.78 -18.78
C ALA A 90 0.07 7.55 -18.52
N ASP A 91 0.29 8.61 -19.23
CA ASP A 91 1.44 9.50 -19.12
C ASP A 91 1.30 10.59 -18.02
N GLY A 92 0.27 10.49 -17.20
CA GLY A 92 -0.02 11.46 -16.13
C GLY A 92 -0.69 12.75 -16.60
N SER A 93 -1.00 12.90 -17.89
CA SER A 93 -1.82 14.02 -18.35
C SER A 93 -3.27 13.89 -17.86
N THR A 94 -4.02 14.98 -17.89
CA THR A 94 -5.46 15.00 -17.64
C THR A 94 -6.19 15.79 -18.72
N PRO A 95 -7.50 15.65 -18.84
CA PRO A 95 -8.30 16.52 -19.72
C PRO A 95 -8.26 18.00 -19.31
N ILE A 96 -7.82 18.30 -18.09
CA ILE A 96 -7.72 19.68 -17.59
C ILE A 96 -6.34 20.23 -17.95
N ARG A 97 -6.32 21.31 -18.70
CA ARG A 97 -5.09 21.96 -19.13
C ARG A 97 -4.23 22.39 -17.93
N GLY A 98 -2.95 21.97 -17.94
CA GLY A 98 -1.99 22.30 -16.88
C GLY A 98 -2.13 21.45 -15.62
N LEU A 99 -3.11 20.55 -15.54
CA LEU A 99 -3.22 19.58 -14.44
C LEU A 99 -2.59 18.26 -14.85
N HIS A 100 -1.67 17.78 -14.02
CA HIS A 100 -0.98 16.51 -14.19
C HIS A 100 -1.08 15.67 -12.93
N LEU A 101 -1.09 14.37 -13.10
CA LEU A 101 -1.12 13.39 -12.01
C LEU A 101 0.19 12.63 -11.94
N THR A 102 0.64 12.33 -10.72
CA THR A 102 1.80 11.49 -10.46
C THR A 102 1.55 10.67 -9.19
N GLY A 103 2.40 9.69 -8.93
CA GLY A 103 2.31 8.83 -7.75
C GLY A 103 1.88 7.40 -8.04
N ALA A 104 1.46 6.69 -7.01
CA ALA A 104 1.16 5.26 -7.08
C ALA A 104 -0.01 4.91 -8.02
N GLY A 105 -0.94 5.84 -8.23
CA GLY A 105 -2.09 5.66 -9.12
C GLY A 105 -1.80 5.86 -10.61
N VAL A 106 -0.61 6.33 -10.98
CA VAL A 106 -0.19 6.60 -12.35
C VAL A 106 0.80 5.53 -12.80
N TRP A 107 0.89 5.25 -14.10
CA TRP A 107 1.92 4.37 -14.65
C TRP A 107 3.33 4.90 -14.32
N PRO A 108 4.27 4.06 -13.91
CA PRO A 108 4.27 2.59 -13.82
C PRO A 108 3.67 2.01 -12.53
N GLY A 109 3.08 2.82 -11.67
CA GLY A 109 2.35 2.33 -10.50
C GLY A 109 3.15 2.30 -9.21
N ALA A 110 2.54 1.72 -8.18
CA ALA A 110 3.12 1.60 -6.85
C ALA A 110 4.38 0.71 -6.83
N GLY A 111 5.31 1.04 -5.96
CA GLY A 111 6.54 0.27 -5.75
C GLY A 111 7.68 0.60 -6.71
N THR A 112 7.46 1.50 -7.66
CA THR A 112 8.48 1.95 -8.62
C THR A 112 9.21 3.23 -8.20
N GLY A 113 9.03 3.64 -6.93
CA GLY A 113 9.62 4.87 -6.39
C GLY A 113 9.11 6.11 -7.12
N ALA A 114 10.01 6.91 -7.65
CA ALA A 114 9.69 8.15 -8.36
C ALA A 114 9.36 7.96 -9.85
N GLY A 115 9.11 6.74 -10.33
CA GLY A 115 8.96 6.43 -11.75
C GLY A 115 7.92 7.28 -12.46
N ALA A 116 6.71 7.40 -11.94
CA ALA A 116 5.65 8.22 -12.52
C ALA A 116 6.04 9.71 -12.59
N GLY A 117 6.64 10.25 -11.52
CA GLY A 117 7.13 11.63 -11.47
C GLY A 117 8.26 11.87 -12.45
N PHE A 118 9.20 10.92 -12.58
CA PHE A 118 10.30 11.01 -13.53
C PHE A 118 9.80 11.05 -14.99
N LEU A 119 8.89 10.13 -15.35
CA LEU A 119 8.32 10.11 -16.70
C LEU A 119 7.55 11.39 -17.02
N LEU A 120 6.77 11.89 -16.07
CA LEU A 120 6.06 13.15 -16.23
C LEU A 120 7.03 14.33 -16.39
N ALA A 121 8.07 14.39 -15.58
CA ALA A 121 9.09 15.44 -15.67
C ALA A 121 9.81 15.44 -17.03
N GLN A 122 10.19 14.26 -17.56
CA GLN A 122 10.77 14.14 -18.89
C GLN A 122 9.83 14.69 -19.97
N LYS A 123 8.55 14.29 -19.92
CA LYS A 123 7.53 14.77 -20.86
C LYS A 123 7.39 16.29 -20.82
N LEU A 124 7.29 16.89 -19.63
CA LEU A 124 7.15 18.33 -19.47
C LEU A 124 8.39 19.10 -19.88
N ALA A 125 9.58 18.50 -19.75
CA ALA A 125 10.83 19.06 -20.20
C ALA A 125 11.11 18.87 -21.71
N GLY A 126 10.21 18.24 -22.45
CA GLY A 126 10.37 17.98 -23.89
C GLY A 126 11.46 16.94 -24.22
N LYS A 127 11.71 16.00 -23.31
CA LYS A 127 12.72 14.93 -23.45
C LYS A 127 12.08 13.58 -23.71
#